data_893290ec57f632bb5e1d0b7973227131
#
_entry.id   893290ec57f632bb5e1d0b7973227131
#
_cell.length_a   1.000
_cell.length_b   1.000
_cell.length_c   1.000
_cell.angle_alpha   90.00
_cell.angle_beta   90.00
_cell.angle_gamma   90.00
#
_symmetry.space_group_name_H-M   'P 1'
#
loop_
_entity.id
_entity.type
_entity.pdbx_description
1 polymer ?
#
loop_
_entity_poly.entity_id
_entity_poly.type
_entity_poly.pdbx_seq_one_letter_code
_entity_poly.pdbx_strand_id
1 'polypeptide(L)'
;NARRIRLTSPPSIFRALGFVGGVSAVTYMGCAAWSVRTNERIARETDASTSFSFFLGMRKNYEMLVQNDRAERWAQGYHRLAVSLQAWPHALRRACLCMYEKVADTYLGLPTYQQAVVPLVALHTAVFAAWMLSPALRTTSLMYRLFTHRPASGRVVTLLTSATSHKGLAHFVLNNLALWSVGSSAIQALPRDKRDARVEADTQPHFVAFYVAAGLFA
;
A
#
# COMPACT_ATOMS: atom_id res chain seq x y z
N ASN A 1 40.51 5.85 25.57
CA ASN A 1 39.87 4.62 25.04
C ASN A 1 39.16 4.94 23.72
N ALA A 2 39.94 4.99 22.63
CA ALA A 2 39.37 5.07 21.26
C ALA A 2 38.68 3.73 20.95
N ARG A 3 37.36 3.71 20.97
CA ARG A 3 36.59 2.60 20.42
C ARG A 3 36.94 2.49 18.93
N ARG A 4 37.72 1.48 18.56
CA ARG A 4 37.94 1.09 17.16
C ARG A 4 36.54 0.85 16.53
N ILE A 5 36.11 1.81 15.72
CA ILE A 5 34.97 1.62 14.80
C ILE A 5 35.42 0.45 13.91
N ARG A 6 34.87 -0.73 14.09
CA ARG A 6 35.03 -1.80 13.13
C ARG A 6 34.44 -1.29 11.82
N LEU A 7 35.31 -0.91 10.92
CA LEU A 7 34.93 -0.69 9.53
C LEU A 7 34.41 -2.03 9.03
N THR A 8 33.09 -2.15 8.99
CA THR A 8 32.47 -3.23 8.22
C THR A 8 32.99 -3.11 6.80
N SER A 9 33.24 -4.22 6.13
CA SER A 9 33.69 -4.30 4.73
C SER A 9 32.97 -3.23 3.89
N PRO A 10 33.68 -2.57 2.92
CA PRO A 10 33.07 -1.52 2.11
C PRO A 10 31.75 -2.03 1.49
N PRO A 11 30.73 -1.16 1.42
CA PRO A 11 29.41 -1.58 0.91
C PRO A 11 29.60 -2.13 -0.50
N SER A 12 29.33 -3.42 -0.68
CA SER A 12 29.42 -4.04 -1.99
C SER A 12 28.26 -3.56 -2.84
N ILE A 13 28.52 -2.84 -3.92
CA ILE A 13 27.52 -2.39 -4.89
C ILE A 13 26.71 -3.57 -5.40
N PHE A 14 27.33 -4.75 -5.56
CA PHE A 14 26.65 -5.98 -5.97
C PHE A 14 25.59 -6.43 -4.97
N ARG A 15 25.82 -6.24 -3.66
CA ARG A 15 24.79 -6.53 -2.64
C ARG A 15 23.61 -5.57 -2.75
N ALA A 16 23.87 -4.29 -2.99
CA ALA A 16 22.80 -3.30 -3.17
C ALA A 16 22.01 -3.61 -4.45
N LEU A 17 22.67 -3.82 -5.57
CA LEU A 17 22.02 -4.17 -6.85
C LEU A 17 21.25 -5.50 -6.75
N GLY A 18 21.83 -6.52 -6.14
CA GLY A 18 21.14 -7.80 -5.91
C GLY A 18 19.91 -7.65 -5.03
N PHE A 19 19.98 -6.83 -3.98
CA PHE A 19 18.82 -6.53 -3.12
C PHE A 19 17.74 -5.76 -3.88
N VAL A 20 18.10 -4.68 -4.58
CA VAL A 20 17.16 -3.86 -5.36
C VAL A 20 16.49 -4.70 -6.44
N GLY A 21 17.26 -5.44 -7.22
CA GLY A 21 16.73 -6.32 -8.27
C GLY A 21 15.85 -7.44 -7.70
N GLY A 22 16.30 -8.09 -6.64
CA GLY A 22 15.54 -9.15 -5.97
C GLY A 22 14.22 -8.66 -5.37
N VAL A 23 14.25 -7.55 -4.62
CA VAL A 23 13.04 -6.99 -4.02
C VAL A 23 12.08 -6.49 -5.10
N SER A 24 12.58 -5.82 -6.13
CA SER A 24 11.74 -5.39 -7.26
C SER A 24 11.08 -6.59 -7.95
N ALA A 25 11.85 -7.64 -8.29
CA ALA A 25 11.31 -8.83 -8.92
C ALA A 25 10.24 -9.53 -8.06
N VAL A 26 10.51 -9.73 -6.76
CA VAL A 26 9.52 -10.32 -5.83
C VAL A 26 8.26 -9.45 -5.72
N THR A 27 8.42 -8.12 -5.67
CA THR A 27 7.29 -7.20 -5.59
C THR A 27 6.44 -7.25 -6.86
N TYR A 28 7.05 -7.22 -8.05
CA TYR A 28 6.32 -7.33 -9.32
C TYR A 28 5.62 -8.68 -9.46
N MET A 29 6.28 -9.79 -9.13
CA MET A 29 5.65 -11.12 -9.15
C MET A 29 4.50 -11.22 -8.16
N GLY A 30 4.65 -10.71 -6.94
CA GLY A 30 3.61 -10.69 -5.93
C GLY A 30 2.41 -9.85 -6.35
N CYS A 31 2.65 -8.66 -6.92
CA CYS A 31 1.60 -7.78 -7.42
C CYS A 31 0.90 -8.37 -8.65
N ALA A 32 1.64 -9.02 -9.56
CA ALA A 32 1.06 -9.74 -10.69
C ALA A 32 0.16 -10.90 -10.22
N ALA A 33 0.63 -11.70 -9.26
CA ALA A 33 -0.17 -12.77 -8.68
C ALA A 33 -1.44 -12.23 -7.97
N TRP A 34 -1.33 -11.07 -7.31
CA TRP A 34 -2.49 -10.39 -6.73
C TRP A 34 -3.48 -9.95 -7.81
N SER A 35 -3.00 -9.30 -8.89
CA SER A 35 -3.84 -8.87 -10.01
C SER A 35 -4.58 -10.06 -10.64
N VAL A 36 -3.86 -11.14 -10.96
CA VAL A 36 -4.45 -12.36 -11.54
C VAL A 36 -5.55 -12.94 -10.63
N ARG A 37 -5.26 -13.12 -9.32
CA ARG A 37 -6.25 -13.64 -8.36
C ARG A 37 -7.49 -12.76 -8.23
N THR A 38 -7.30 -11.44 -8.28
CA THR A 38 -8.41 -10.50 -8.21
C THR A 38 -9.27 -10.58 -9.47
N ASN A 39 -8.63 -10.63 -10.64
CA ASN A 39 -9.32 -10.78 -11.92
C ASN A 39 -10.08 -12.09 -12.01
N GLU A 40 -9.48 -13.23 -11.60
CA GLU A 40 -10.16 -14.53 -11.58
C GLU A 40 -11.38 -14.55 -10.66
N ARG A 41 -11.28 -13.93 -9.48
CA ARG A 41 -12.39 -13.85 -8.53
C ARG A 41 -13.54 -13.04 -9.12
N ILE A 42 -13.25 -11.83 -9.62
CA ILE A 42 -14.25 -10.96 -10.24
C ILE A 42 -14.88 -11.64 -11.47
N ALA A 43 -14.08 -12.38 -12.26
CA ALA A 43 -14.60 -13.14 -13.40
C ALA A 43 -15.58 -14.22 -12.96
N ARG A 44 -15.28 -15.01 -11.92
CA ARG A 44 -16.18 -16.06 -11.39
C ARG A 44 -17.50 -15.48 -10.88
N GLU A 45 -17.44 -14.38 -10.15
CA GLU A 45 -18.64 -13.67 -9.66
C GLU A 45 -19.47 -13.13 -10.81
N THR A 46 -18.81 -12.70 -11.90
CA THR A 46 -19.46 -12.19 -13.10
C THR A 46 -20.10 -13.30 -13.93
N ASP A 47 -19.44 -14.46 -14.07
CA ASP A 47 -19.98 -15.59 -14.86
C ASP A 47 -21.23 -16.17 -14.21
N ALA A 48 -21.32 -16.15 -12.89
CA ALA A 48 -22.55 -16.54 -12.18
C ALA A 48 -23.73 -15.57 -12.45
N SER A 49 -23.45 -14.29 -12.77
CA SER A 49 -24.49 -13.27 -13.08
C SER A 49 -24.68 -13.02 -14.59
N THR A 50 -23.77 -13.54 -15.44
CA THR A 50 -23.61 -13.12 -16.85
C THR A 50 -24.70 -13.68 -17.78
N SER A 51 -25.34 -14.80 -17.45
CA SER A 51 -26.42 -15.36 -18.32
C SER A 51 -27.57 -14.39 -18.49
N PHE A 52 -27.87 -13.56 -17.49
CA PHE A 52 -28.98 -12.60 -17.56
C PHE A 52 -28.53 -11.21 -18.09
N SER A 53 -27.35 -10.74 -17.73
CA SER A 53 -26.87 -9.42 -18.15
C SER A 53 -26.36 -9.39 -19.60
N PHE A 54 -25.87 -10.50 -20.14
CA PHE A 54 -25.55 -10.63 -21.57
C PHE A 54 -26.78 -10.47 -22.44
N PHE A 55 -27.91 -10.99 -21.98
CA PHE A 55 -29.19 -10.86 -22.68
C PHE A 55 -29.72 -9.42 -22.74
N LEU A 56 -29.35 -8.57 -21.75
CA LEU A 56 -29.76 -7.17 -21.65
C LEU A 56 -28.77 -6.18 -22.28
N GLY A 57 -27.67 -6.65 -22.90
CA GLY A 57 -26.67 -5.78 -23.55
C GLY A 57 -25.93 -4.85 -22.57
N MET A 58 -25.97 -5.15 -21.26
CA MET A 58 -25.30 -4.33 -20.25
C MET A 58 -23.79 -4.51 -20.33
N ARG A 59 -23.09 -3.43 -20.62
CA ARG A 59 -21.62 -3.38 -20.60
C ARG A 59 -21.14 -3.65 -19.19
N LYS A 60 -20.29 -4.68 -19.01
CA LYS A 60 -19.69 -5.02 -17.71
C LYS A 60 -19.00 -3.80 -17.13
N ASN A 61 -19.48 -3.29 -16.01
CA ASN A 61 -18.83 -2.17 -15.31
C ASN A 61 -17.84 -2.73 -14.27
N TYR A 62 -16.61 -3.04 -14.74
CA TYR A 62 -15.56 -3.59 -13.89
C TYR A 62 -15.23 -2.71 -12.67
N GLU A 63 -15.38 -1.41 -12.78
CA GLU A 63 -15.17 -0.50 -11.63
C GLU A 63 -16.18 -0.76 -10.52
N MET A 64 -17.44 -1.01 -10.87
CA MET A 64 -18.48 -1.35 -9.90
C MET A 64 -18.19 -2.69 -9.23
N LEU A 65 -17.72 -3.70 -9.98
CA LEU A 65 -17.37 -5.00 -9.42
C LEU A 65 -16.18 -4.92 -8.44
N VAL A 66 -15.15 -4.14 -8.78
CA VAL A 66 -14.02 -3.87 -7.87
C VAL A 66 -14.49 -3.14 -6.62
N GLN A 67 -15.37 -2.17 -6.77
CA GLN A 67 -15.91 -1.44 -5.61
C GLN A 67 -16.75 -2.35 -4.71
N ASN A 68 -17.57 -3.22 -5.28
CA ASN A 68 -18.37 -4.19 -4.52
C ASN A 68 -17.46 -5.17 -3.76
N ASP A 69 -16.46 -5.77 -4.42
CA ASP A 69 -15.48 -6.64 -3.77
C ASP A 69 -14.74 -5.94 -2.62
N ARG A 70 -14.39 -4.66 -2.78
CA ARG A 70 -13.80 -3.87 -1.71
C ARG A 70 -14.77 -3.64 -0.56
N ALA A 71 -16.02 -3.27 -0.87
CA ALA A 71 -17.06 -3.07 0.14
C ALA A 71 -17.32 -4.34 0.95
N GLU A 72 -17.38 -5.50 0.30
CA GLU A 72 -17.53 -6.78 0.99
C GLU A 72 -16.38 -7.10 1.93
N ARG A 73 -15.14 -6.83 1.52
CA ARG A 73 -13.97 -7.01 2.40
C ARG A 73 -14.02 -6.11 3.62
N TRP A 74 -14.44 -4.85 3.46
CA TRP A 74 -14.62 -3.95 4.57
C TRP A 74 -15.74 -4.43 5.51
N ALA A 75 -16.87 -4.92 4.98
CA ALA A 75 -17.95 -5.51 5.77
C ALA A 75 -17.48 -6.75 6.55
N GLN A 76 -16.73 -7.65 5.92
CA GLN A 76 -16.14 -8.82 6.59
C GLN A 76 -15.13 -8.40 7.68
N GLY A 77 -14.36 -7.33 7.44
CA GLY A 77 -13.46 -6.73 8.43
C GLY A 77 -14.22 -6.20 9.63
N TYR A 78 -15.31 -5.49 9.41
CA TYR A 78 -16.21 -5.00 10.46
C TYR A 78 -16.76 -6.14 11.33
N HIS A 79 -17.25 -7.20 10.71
CA HIS A 79 -17.76 -8.36 11.45
C HIS A 79 -16.68 -9.02 12.31
N ARG A 80 -15.47 -9.20 11.75
CA ARG A 80 -14.34 -9.74 12.53
C ARG A 80 -13.96 -8.84 13.70
N LEU A 81 -13.92 -7.53 13.49
CA LEU A 81 -13.65 -6.56 14.55
C LEU A 81 -14.75 -6.58 15.60
N ALA A 82 -16.02 -6.60 15.21
CA ALA A 82 -17.17 -6.64 16.13
C ALA A 82 -17.14 -7.88 17.02
N VAL A 83 -16.75 -9.04 16.47
CA VAL A 83 -16.57 -10.29 17.22
C VAL A 83 -15.38 -10.17 18.20
N SER A 84 -14.24 -9.66 17.75
CA SER A 84 -13.05 -9.52 18.60
C SER A 84 -13.25 -8.54 19.77
N LEU A 85 -14.12 -7.56 19.59
CA LEU A 85 -14.43 -6.56 20.62
C LEU A 85 -15.63 -6.94 21.51
N GLN A 86 -16.16 -8.16 21.43
CA GLN A 86 -17.35 -8.56 22.23
C GLN A 86 -17.15 -8.43 23.75
N ALA A 87 -15.93 -8.71 24.23
CA ALA A 87 -15.58 -8.63 25.65
C ALA A 87 -15.26 -7.19 26.13
N TRP A 88 -15.23 -6.21 25.22
CA TRP A 88 -14.88 -4.84 25.58
C TRP A 88 -16.07 -4.06 26.15
N PRO A 89 -15.83 -3.04 27.00
CA PRO A 89 -16.88 -2.14 27.50
C PRO A 89 -17.67 -1.54 26.32
N HIS A 90 -18.99 -1.49 26.45
CA HIS A 90 -19.90 -1.09 25.37
C HIS A 90 -19.52 0.25 24.69
N ALA A 91 -19.13 1.26 25.49
CA ALA A 91 -18.74 2.57 24.96
C ALA A 91 -17.49 2.50 24.07
N LEU A 92 -16.45 1.76 24.49
CA LEU A 92 -15.23 1.58 23.72
C LEU A 92 -15.47 0.75 22.45
N ARG A 93 -16.22 -0.34 22.56
CA ARG A 93 -16.63 -1.14 21.40
C ARG A 93 -17.35 -0.29 20.38
N ARG A 94 -18.36 0.48 20.79
CA ARG A 94 -19.13 1.37 19.91
C ARG A 94 -18.22 2.41 19.24
N ALA A 95 -17.33 3.06 20.01
CA ALA A 95 -16.41 4.05 19.46
C ALA A 95 -15.47 3.45 18.38
N CYS A 96 -14.91 2.25 18.64
CA CYS A 96 -14.06 1.57 17.66
C CYS A 96 -14.82 1.19 16.39
N LEU A 97 -16.05 0.67 16.52
CA LEU A 97 -16.85 0.29 15.35
C LEU A 97 -17.29 1.50 14.54
N CYS A 98 -17.75 2.58 15.19
CA CYS A 98 -18.08 3.83 14.48
C CYS A 98 -16.84 4.44 13.77
N MET A 99 -15.65 4.34 14.38
CA MET A 99 -14.42 4.81 13.74
C MET A 99 -14.07 3.97 12.52
N TYR A 100 -14.23 2.63 12.61
CA TYR A 100 -14.04 1.73 11.49
C TYR A 100 -15.00 2.05 10.32
N GLU A 101 -16.28 2.24 10.61
CA GLU A 101 -17.31 2.63 9.61
C GLU A 101 -16.92 3.93 8.91
N LYS A 102 -16.56 4.98 9.65
CA LYS A 102 -16.14 6.25 9.06
C LYS A 102 -14.93 6.11 8.15
N VAL A 103 -13.94 5.33 8.55
CA VAL A 103 -12.76 5.08 7.71
C VAL A 103 -13.15 4.30 6.45
N ALA A 104 -14.00 3.28 6.58
CA ALA A 104 -14.49 2.48 5.46
C ALA A 104 -15.28 3.35 4.46
N ASP A 105 -16.24 4.13 4.94
CA ASP A 105 -17.08 5.02 4.12
C ASP A 105 -16.22 6.07 3.40
N THR A 106 -15.27 6.69 4.12
CA THR A 106 -14.36 7.66 3.51
C THR A 106 -13.51 7.02 2.41
N TYR A 107 -12.96 5.82 2.66
CA TYR A 107 -12.14 5.11 1.68
C TYR A 107 -12.96 4.67 0.47
N LEU A 108 -14.14 4.07 0.68
CA LEU A 108 -15.01 3.58 -0.38
C LEU A 108 -15.63 4.72 -1.20
N GLY A 109 -15.81 5.91 -0.61
CA GLY A 109 -16.26 7.11 -1.30
C GLY A 109 -15.23 7.73 -2.24
N LEU A 110 -13.95 7.34 -2.15
CA LEU A 110 -12.91 7.82 -3.05
C LEU A 110 -13.00 7.14 -4.43
N PRO A 111 -12.63 7.82 -5.52
CA PRO A 111 -12.41 7.18 -6.81
C PRO A 111 -11.35 6.06 -6.73
N THR A 112 -11.48 5.02 -7.56
CA THR A 112 -10.60 3.82 -7.53
C THR A 112 -9.12 4.14 -7.65
N TYR A 113 -8.77 5.14 -8.46
CA TYR A 113 -7.38 5.59 -8.64
C TYR A 113 -6.81 6.28 -7.38
N GLN A 114 -7.64 6.97 -6.60
CA GLN A 114 -7.23 7.53 -5.31
C GLN A 114 -7.14 6.45 -4.22
N GLN A 115 -8.07 5.50 -4.21
CA GLN A 115 -8.01 4.38 -3.27
C GLN A 115 -6.70 3.61 -3.36
N ALA A 116 -6.09 3.52 -4.55
CA ALA A 116 -4.81 2.84 -4.75
C ALA A 116 -3.63 3.55 -4.03
N VAL A 117 -3.73 4.86 -3.82
CA VAL A 117 -2.69 5.67 -3.15
C VAL A 117 -2.82 5.64 -1.62
N VAL A 118 -4.05 5.48 -1.11
CA VAL A 118 -4.35 5.54 0.34
C VAL A 118 -3.44 4.64 1.20
N PRO A 119 -3.18 3.36 0.85
CA PRO A 119 -2.32 2.50 1.67
C PRO A 119 -0.89 3.03 1.82
N LEU A 120 -0.35 3.66 0.78
CA LEU A 120 1.00 4.25 0.82
C LEU A 120 1.03 5.51 1.70
N VAL A 121 0.02 6.38 1.57
CA VAL A 121 -0.14 7.56 2.43
C VAL A 121 -0.31 7.13 3.90
N ALA A 122 -1.10 6.08 4.15
CA ALA A 122 -1.28 5.53 5.50
C ALA A 122 0.05 4.97 6.06
N LEU A 123 0.84 4.26 5.25
CA LEU A 123 2.17 3.78 5.63
C LEU A 123 3.10 4.94 5.98
N HIS A 124 3.18 5.97 5.14
CA HIS A 124 4.00 7.17 5.42
C HIS A 124 3.57 7.85 6.72
N THR A 125 2.25 7.98 6.91
CA THR A 125 1.68 8.57 8.13
C THR A 125 2.05 7.77 9.37
N ALA A 126 1.97 6.44 9.31
CA ALA A 126 2.36 5.57 10.42
C ALA A 126 3.85 5.70 10.76
N VAL A 127 4.73 5.72 9.75
CA VAL A 127 6.18 5.92 9.94
C VAL A 127 6.47 7.31 10.48
N PHE A 128 5.79 8.36 9.98
CA PHE A 128 5.93 9.73 10.50
C PHE A 128 5.48 9.82 11.97
N ALA A 129 4.33 9.24 12.31
CA ALA A 129 3.86 9.17 13.70
C ALA A 129 4.86 8.43 14.61
N ALA A 130 5.45 7.34 14.12
CA ALA A 130 6.51 6.63 14.86
C ALA A 130 7.73 7.52 15.10
N TRP A 131 8.13 8.37 14.13
CA TRP A 131 9.18 9.36 14.33
C TRP A 131 8.81 10.38 15.40
N MET A 132 7.58 10.90 15.39
CA MET A 132 7.11 11.89 16.39
C MET A 132 7.03 11.30 17.79
N LEU A 133 6.62 10.05 17.92
CA LEU A 133 6.51 9.35 19.22
C LEU A 133 7.85 8.80 19.72
N SER A 134 8.85 8.65 18.84
CA SER A 134 10.10 7.97 19.18
C SER A 134 10.90 8.58 20.35
N PRO A 135 10.92 9.92 20.58
CA PRO A 135 11.58 10.48 21.75
C PRO A 135 10.90 10.07 23.07
N ALA A 136 9.56 10.14 23.11
CA ALA A 136 8.77 9.76 24.29
C ALA A 136 8.89 8.27 24.62
N LEU A 137 8.94 7.43 23.58
CA LEU A 137 9.08 5.96 23.70
C LEU A 137 10.54 5.50 23.82
N ARG A 138 11.51 6.41 23.82
CA ARG A 138 12.96 6.12 23.83
C ARG A 138 13.43 5.19 22.71
N THR A 139 12.72 5.21 21.57
CA THR A 139 12.99 4.35 20.39
C THR A 139 13.70 5.08 19.25
N THR A 140 14.16 6.33 19.47
CA THR A 140 14.79 7.17 18.43
C THR A 140 15.99 6.50 17.77
N SER A 141 16.84 5.79 18.54
CA SER A 141 17.99 5.05 17.99
C SER A 141 17.55 3.91 17.06
N LEU A 142 16.44 3.25 17.38
CA LEU A 142 15.84 2.20 16.55
C LEU A 142 15.30 2.80 15.25
N MET A 143 14.61 3.95 15.33
CA MET A 143 14.11 4.65 14.13
C MET A 143 15.24 5.02 13.19
N TYR A 144 16.35 5.62 13.70
CA TYR A 144 17.54 5.89 12.88
C TYR A 144 18.15 4.62 12.29
N ARG A 145 18.13 3.52 13.03
CA ARG A 145 18.70 2.24 12.57
C ARG A 145 17.87 1.61 11.45
N LEU A 146 16.56 1.73 11.49
CA LEU A 146 15.65 1.06 10.57
C LEU A 146 15.26 1.95 9.38
N PHE A 147 15.08 3.25 9.60
CA PHE A 147 14.47 4.18 8.64
C PHE A 147 15.42 5.24 8.09
N THR A 148 16.74 5.12 8.37
CA THR A 148 17.75 5.99 7.76
C THR A 148 18.76 5.16 7.01
N HIS A 149 18.86 5.38 5.70
CA HIS A 149 19.89 4.73 4.91
C HIS A 149 21.25 5.38 5.15
N ARG A 150 22.22 4.56 5.52
CA ARG A 150 23.63 4.96 5.67
C ARG A 150 24.47 3.99 4.85
N PRO A 151 25.00 4.39 3.67
CA PRO A 151 25.78 3.49 2.80
C PRO A 151 26.90 2.78 3.52
N ALA A 152 27.64 3.48 4.38
CA ALA A 152 28.73 2.92 5.18
C ALA A 152 28.32 1.82 6.17
N SER A 153 27.01 1.65 6.46
CA SER A 153 26.52 0.59 7.35
C SER A 153 26.42 -0.78 6.71
N GLY A 154 26.48 -0.86 5.38
CA GLY A 154 26.27 -2.08 4.58
C GLY A 154 24.86 -2.68 4.67
N ARG A 155 23.88 -1.95 5.25
CA ARG A 155 22.50 -2.40 5.42
C ARG A 155 21.66 -2.05 4.21
N VAL A 156 21.42 -3.00 3.33
CA VAL A 156 20.64 -2.79 2.10
C VAL A 156 19.12 -2.68 2.35
N VAL A 157 18.60 -3.27 3.44
CA VAL A 157 17.15 -3.20 3.79
C VAL A 157 16.71 -1.75 4.01
N THR A 158 17.62 -0.89 4.49
CA THR A 158 17.30 0.52 4.71
C THR A 158 17.09 1.32 3.42
N LEU A 159 17.44 0.80 2.26
CA LEU A 159 17.04 1.38 0.98
C LEU A 159 15.51 1.42 0.84
N LEU A 160 14.85 0.29 1.16
CA LEU A 160 13.39 0.21 1.11
C LEU A 160 12.72 1.02 2.21
N THR A 161 13.17 0.88 3.46
CA THR A 161 12.50 1.56 4.59
C THR A 161 12.73 3.07 4.62
N SER A 162 13.87 3.56 4.13
CA SER A 162 14.12 5.01 4.03
C SER A 162 13.22 5.70 3.01
N ALA A 163 12.80 5.01 1.94
CA ALA A 163 11.90 5.55 0.94
C ALA A 163 10.51 5.91 1.54
N THR A 164 10.10 5.25 2.62
CA THR A 164 8.85 5.54 3.33
C THR A 164 9.02 6.48 4.52
N SER A 165 10.25 6.96 4.77
CA SER A 165 10.62 7.67 6.00
C SER A 165 10.71 9.17 5.81
N HIS A 166 9.85 9.91 6.48
CA HIS A 166 9.79 11.38 6.45
C HIS A 166 9.85 11.92 7.89
N LYS A 167 11.03 12.36 8.33
CA LYS A 167 11.20 12.87 9.71
C LYS A 167 10.71 14.31 9.85
N GLY A 168 10.86 15.14 8.81
CA GLY A 168 10.43 16.55 8.84
C GLY A 168 9.00 16.71 8.36
N LEU A 169 8.20 17.55 9.05
CA LEU A 169 6.79 17.79 8.71
C LEU A 169 6.61 18.29 7.27
N ALA A 170 7.38 19.30 6.87
CA ALA A 170 7.29 19.84 5.51
C ALA A 170 7.60 18.78 4.45
N HIS A 171 8.64 17.98 4.66
CA HIS A 171 9.02 16.87 3.78
C HIS A 171 7.92 15.81 3.71
N PHE A 172 7.33 15.44 4.87
CA PHE A 172 6.21 14.51 4.95
C PHE A 172 5.00 15.02 4.15
N VAL A 173 4.60 16.28 4.38
CA VAL A 173 3.43 16.87 3.71
C VAL A 173 3.62 16.96 2.21
N LEU A 174 4.77 17.50 1.76
CA LEU A 174 5.04 17.68 0.32
C LEU A 174 5.11 16.34 -0.43
N ASN A 175 5.76 15.33 0.14
CA ASN A 175 5.83 14.00 -0.49
C ASN A 175 4.47 13.31 -0.56
N ASN A 176 3.66 13.40 0.50
CA ASN A 176 2.30 12.82 0.47
C ASN A 176 1.36 13.59 -0.45
N LEU A 177 1.49 14.91 -0.54
CA LEU A 177 0.74 15.72 -1.51
C LEU A 177 1.14 15.36 -2.95
N ALA A 178 2.43 15.21 -3.23
CA ALA A 178 2.91 14.75 -4.54
C ALA A 178 2.42 13.32 -4.84
N LEU A 179 2.52 12.40 -3.88
CA LEU A 179 2.03 11.04 -4.03
C LEU A 179 0.51 11.02 -4.29
N TRP A 180 -0.25 11.84 -3.58
CA TRP A 180 -1.69 11.96 -3.77
C TRP A 180 -2.05 12.52 -5.14
N SER A 181 -1.44 13.62 -5.56
CA SER A 181 -1.77 14.30 -6.83
C SER A 181 -1.17 13.58 -8.04
N VAL A 182 0.16 13.40 -8.06
CA VAL A 182 0.86 12.82 -9.20
C VAL A 182 0.61 11.31 -9.29
N GLY A 183 0.63 10.60 -8.15
CA GLY A 183 0.35 9.16 -8.09
C GLY A 183 -1.06 8.83 -8.58
N SER A 184 -2.07 9.56 -8.12
CA SER A 184 -3.45 9.41 -8.58
C SER A 184 -3.59 9.68 -10.07
N SER A 185 -2.98 10.75 -10.58
CA SER A 185 -3.00 11.09 -12.00
C SER A 185 -2.29 10.04 -12.85
N ALA A 186 -1.16 9.49 -12.37
CA ALA A 186 -0.45 8.43 -13.07
C ALA A 186 -1.30 7.15 -13.19
N ILE A 187 -1.99 6.75 -12.11
CA ILE A 187 -2.90 5.60 -12.14
C ILE A 187 -4.06 5.84 -13.11
N GLN A 188 -4.62 7.04 -13.13
CA GLN A 188 -5.71 7.41 -14.03
C GLN A 188 -5.27 7.40 -15.50
N ALA A 189 -4.00 7.77 -15.77
CA ALA A 189 -3.43 7.81 -17.12
C ALA A 189 -2.96 6.43 -17.64
N LEU A 190 -2.85 5.41 -16.79
CA LEU A 190 -2.53 4.06 -17.23
C LEU A 190 -3.56 3.61 -18.26
N PRO A 191 -3.14 3.19 -19.47
CA PRO A 191 -4.06 2.86 -20.54
C PRO A 191 -4.90 1.65 -20.13
N ARG A 192 -6.19 1.89 -19.96
CA ARG A 192 -7.20 0.83 -19.95
C ARG A 192 -7.41 0.46 -21.41
N ASP A 193 -6.72 -0.57 -21.89
CA ASP A 193 -6.88 -0.99 -23.27
C ASP A 193 -8.33 -1.42 -23.50
N LYS A 194 -9.08 -0.54 -24.18
CA LYS A 194 -10.49 -0.77 -24.51
C LYS A 194 -10.69 -1.89 -25.56
N ARG A 195 -9.59 -2.38 -26.15
CA ARG A 195 -9.60 -3.35 -27.26
C ARG A 195 -9.42 -4.78 -26.77
N ASP A 196 -8.78 -4.98 -25.61
CA ASP A 196 -8.57 -6.31 -25.08
C ASP A 196 -9.73 -6.69 -24.15
N ALA A 197 -10.36 -7.83 -24.39
CA ALA A 197 -11.43 -8.40 -23.56
C ALA A 197 -10.95 -8.77 -22.13
N ARG A 198 -9.65 -8.63 -21.87
CA ARG A 198 -8.97 -8.89 -20.60
C ARG A 198 -8.57 -7.58 -19.91
N VAL A 199 -9.55 -6.72 -19.68
CA VAL A 199 -9.31 -5.49 -18.90
C VAL A 199 -8.93 -5.88 -17.47
N GLU A 200 -7.78 -5.38 -17.00
CA GLU A 200 -7.43 -5.52 -15.59
C GLU A 200 -8.46 -4.81 -14.71
N ALA A 201 -9.01 -5.56 -13.76
CA ALA A 201 -10.04 -5.05 -12.88
C ALA A 201 -9.49 -3.99 -11.91
N ASP A 202 -8.22 -4.13 -11.48
CA ASP A 202 -7.59 -3.26 -10.49
C ASP A 202 -6.14 -2.91 -10.88
N THR A 203 -5.85 -1.61 -11.01
CA THR A 203 -4.51 -1.08 -11.29
C THR A 203 -3.65 -0.88 -10.04
N GLN A 204 -4.22 -1.04 -8.85
CA GLN A 204 -3.53 -0.84 -7.57
C GLN A 204 -2.26 -1.69 -7.43
N PRO A 205 -2.26 -3.00 -7.75
CA PRO A 205 -1.06 -3.82 -7.63
C PRO A 205 0.12 -3.31 -8.46
N HIS A 206 -0.13 -2.86 -9.69
CA HIS A 206 0.92 -2.31 -10.56
C HIS A 206 1.51 -1.01 -10.02
N PHE A 207 0.65 -0.15 -9.47
CA PHE A 207 1.11 1.09 -8.87
C PHE A 207 1.98 0.83 -7.63
N VAL A 208 1.60 -0.13 -6.78
CA VAL A 208 2.41 -0.53 -5.61
C VAL A 208 3.77 -1.07 -6.05
N ALA A 209 3.80 -1.94 -7.08
CA ALA A 209 5.05 -2.49 -7.61
C ALA A 209 5.96 -1.39 -8.16
N PHE A 210 5.40 -0.48 -8.94
CA PHE A 210 6.14 0.68 -9.46
C PHE A 210 6.67 1.57 -8.33
N TYR A 211 5.84 1.89 -7.34
CA TYR A 211 6.24 2.73 -6.21
C TYR A 211 7.41 2.13 -5.42
N VAL A 212 7.34 0.83 -5.10
CA VAL A 212 8.41 0.13 -4.38
C VAL A 212 9.69 0.12 -5.19
N ALA A 213 9.62 -0.22 -6.48
CA ALA A 213 10.78 -0.25 -7.35
C ALA A 213 11.39 1.16 -7.49
N ALA A 214 10.59 2.18 -7.78
CA ALA A 214 11.07 3.56 -7.89
C ALA A 214 11.75 4.04 -6.60
N GLY A 215 11.17 3.75 -5.43
CA GLY A 215 11.74 4.10 -4.14
C GLY A 215 13.05 3.38 -3.80
N LEU A 216 13.32 2.22 -4.41
CA LEU A 216 14.60 1.50 -4.27
C LEU A 216 15.70 2.09 -5.15
N PHE A 217 15.35 2.76 -6.25
CA PHE A 217 16.29 3.38 -7.18
C PHE A 217 16.53 4.88 -6.90
N ALA A 218 15.75 5.49 -6.02
CA ALA A 218 15.92 6.89 -5.61
C ALA A 218 16.97 7.04 -4.51
#